data_9c84a618859eaf9a3973e20ff4ea177d
#
_entry.id   9c84a618859eaf9a3973e20ff4ea177d
#
_cell.length_a   1.000
_cell.length_b   1.000
_cell.length_c   1.000
_cell.angle_alpha   90.00
_cell.angle_beta   90.00
_cell.angle_gamma   90.00
#
_symmetry.space_group_name_H-M   'P 1'
#
loop_
_entity.id
_entity.type
_entity.pdbx_description
1 polymer ?
#
loop_
_entity_poly.entity_id
_entity_poly.type
_entity_poly.pdbx_seq_one_letter_code
_entity_poly.pdbx_strand_id
1 'polypeptide(L)'
;MKFNIVQIENYLKKNRFEKPYISLQILKYLDKIQPKRGFKYARLSGLFMAIIVIAEKPSVANDIASVLGISKKTDTHWESDEVRVTWAVGHLLQLKYMDDYDADFKDWRKTVDRLPYIPDEFQYKPIGGRNKKQLQAIVKLIKDKSTTEVVNACDAAREGELIFRTIMKHSKSKSKTSRMWLQSMTRDSIQTAWDGRQPGENYSSLMDAAYSRSESDWVIGMNGSRIANSFLPKKRNEKTAISLGRVQTATLAMIVDHEITILSHIPVPYWQLNATFISGDCKW
;
A
#
# COMPACT_ATOMS: atom_id res chain seq x y z
N MET A 1 25.04 41.32 19.37
CA MET A 1 24.06 40.84 20.35
C MET A 1 24.06 39.30 20.31
N LYS A 2 24.49 38.63 21.38
CA LYS A 2 24.47 37.16 21.43
C LYS A 2 23.13 36.74 22.07
N PHE A 3 22.18 36.36 21.29
CA PHE A 3 20.94 35.75 21.81
C PHE A 3 21.21 34.29 22.20
N ASN A 4 20.86 33.93 23.42
CA ASN A 4 20.91 32.57 23.92
C ASN A 4 19.62 31.83 23.42
N ILE A 5 19.74 30.55 23.07
CA ILE A 5 18.62 29.69 22.60
C ILE A 5 17.40 29.78 23.51
N VAL A 6 17.61 29.85 24.84
CA VAL A 6 16.56 30.01 25.84
C VAL A 6 15.79 31.34 25.69
N GLN A 7 16.45 32.41 25.25
CA GLN A 7 15.81 33.70 25.00
C GLN A 7 14.94 33.67 23.74
N ILE A 8 15.36 32.92 22.72
CA ILE A 8 14.60 32.73 21.47
C ILE A 8 13.37 31.86 21.76
N GLU A 9 13.52 30.76 22.52
CA GLU A 9 12.38 29.93 22.93
C GLU A 9 11.35 30.70 23.77
N ASN A 10 11.80 31.52 24.71
CA ASN A 10 10.91 32.33 25.53
C ASN A 10 10.21 33.42 24.72
N TYR A 11 10.88 34.02 23.74
CA TYR A 11 10.28 35.00 22.81
C TYR A 11 9.21 34.37 21.94
N LEU A 12 9.44 33.15 21.40
CA LEU A 12 8.49 32.41 20.57
C LEU A 12 7.26 31.96 21.37
N LYS A 13 7.46 31.51 22.62
CA LYS A 13 6.36 31.15 23.54
C LYS A 13 5.50 32.36 23.93
N LYS A 14 6.11 33.51 24.13
CA LYS A 14 5.42 34.75 24.57
C LYS A 14 4.55 35.38 23.48
N ASN A 15 4.92 35.18 22.20
CA ASN A 15 4.25 35.88 21.09
C ASN A 15 3.26 35.01 20.30
N ARG A 16 2.87 33.81 20.77
CA ARG A 16 1.86 32.91 20.18
C ARG A 16 2.01 32.64 18.66
N PHE A 17 3.25 32.63 18.14
CA PHE A 17 3.47 32.32 16.74
C PHE A 17 3.21 30.84 16.46
N GLU A 18 2.44 30.51 15.41
CA GLU A 18 2.25 29.14 14.95
C GLU A 18 3.59 28.52 14.52
N LYS A 19 3.93 27.40 15.15
CA LYS A 19 5.28 26.84 15.29
C LYS A 19 6.05 26.40 14.04
N PRO A 20 5.47 26.02 12.88
CA PRO A 20 6.28 25.32 11.87
C PRO A 20 7.07 26.22 10.91
N TYR A 21 6.57 27.41 10.59
CA TYR A 21 7.17 28.24 9.53
C TYR A 21 8.34 29.13 10.00
N ILE A 22 8.30 29.53 11.26
CA ILE A 22 9.29 30.48 11.82
C ILE A 22 10.57 29.76 12.22
N SER A 23 10.51 28.48 12.63
CA SER A 23 11.70 27.71 13.01
C SER A 23 12.67 27.51 11.85
N LEU A 24 12.14 27.27 10.64
CA LEU A 24 12.96 27.00 9.44
C LEU A 24 13.63 28.29 8.92
N GLN A 25 12.94 29.42 8.96
CA GLN A 25 13.51 30.71 8.54
C GLN A 25 14.57 31.21 9.53
N ILE A 26 14.36 31.04 10.83
CA ILE A 26 15.33 31.39 11.86
C ILE A 26 16.57 30.50 11.76
N LEU A 27 16.41 29.20 11.51
CA LEU A 27 17.54 28.26 11.32
C LEU A 27 18.34 28.60 10.05
N LYS A 28 17.70 28.88 8.94
CA LYS A 28 18.37 29.34 7.70
C LYS A 28 19.07 30.68 7.87
N TYR A 29 18.57 31.54 8.74
CA TYR A 29 19.18 32.83 9.06
C TYR A 29 20.40 32.66 9.99
N LEU A 30 20.31 31.76 10.97
CA LEU A 30 21.40 31.43 11.90
C LEU A 30 22.57 30.73 11.19
N ASP A 31 22.29 29.88 10.21
CA ASP A 31 23.31 29.20 9.38
C ASP A 31 24.09 30.18 8.51
N LYS A 32 23.44 31.24 8.02
CA LYS A 32 24.10 32.34 7.29
C LYS A 32 25.03 33.19 8.15
N ILE A 33 24.77 33.29 9.44
CA ILE A 33 25.49 34.20 10.34
C ILE A 33 26.74 33.54 10.98
N GLN A 34 26.81 32.20 11.07
CA GLN A 34 27.93 31.46 11.66
C GLN A 34 28.39 30.24 10.86
N PRO A 35 29.05 30.41 9.70
CA PRO A 35 29.45 29.27 8.86
C PRO A 35 30.66 28.45 9.37
N LYS A 36 31.26 28.77 10.50
CA LYS A 36 32.55 28.22 10.96
C LYS A 36 32.51 27.38 12.26
N ARG A 37 31.38 27.13 12.87
CA ARG A 37 31.29 26.20 14.00
C ARG A 37 30.16 25.22 13.75
N GLY A 38 30.54 23.99 13.36
CA GLY A 38 29.63 22.88 13.23
C GLY A 38 28.75 22.73 14.47
N PHE A 39 27.61 23.36 14.43
CA PHE A 39 26.58 23.17 15.43
C PHE A 39 26.10 21.73 15.29
N LYS A 40 26.40 20.90 16.28
CA LYS A 40 25.81 19.58 16.39
C LYS A 40 24.31 19.74 16.61
N TYR A 41 23.53 19.68 15.53
CA TYR A 41 22.07 19.67 15.53
C TYR A 41 21.44 18.53 16.35
N ALA A 42 22.25 17.67 16.95
CA ALA A 42 21.85 16.48 17.71
C ALA A 42 21.00 16.74 18.96
N ARG A 43 20.75 18.00 19.36
CA ARG A 43 19.91 18.32 20.54
C ARG A 43 18.54 18.94 20.22
N LEU A 44 18.23 19.16 18.95
CA LEU A 44 16.92 19.67 18.52
C LEU A 44 16.01 18.58 17.96
N SER A 45 16.29 17.31 18.23
CA SER A 45 15.53 16.15 17.77
C SER A 45 14.03 16.14 18.18
N GLY A 46 13.59 17.10 18.96
CA GLY A 46 12.20 17.31 19.32
C GLY A 46 11.45 18.36 18.46
N LEU A 47 12.12 19.02 17.50
CA LEU A 47 11.52 20.07 16.65
C LEU A 47 11.39 19.69 15.16
N PHE A 48 12.00 18.60 14.72
CA PHE A 48 11.86 18.18 13.31
C PHE A 48 10.53 17.48 13.10
N MET A 49 9.74 18.06 12.21
CA MET A 49 8.46 17.48 11.77
C MET A 49 8.75 16.55 10.59
N ALA A 50 8.49 15.26 10.76
CA ALA A 50 8.77 14.25 9.74
C ALA A 50 7.49 13.86 8.97
N ILE A 51 7.61 13.81 7.66
CA ILE A 51 6.62 13.22 6.76
C ILE A 51 7.03 11.78 6.49
N ILE A 52 6.10 10.84 6.70
CA ILE A 52 6.32 9.42 6.38
C ILE A 52 5.66 9.10 5.05
N VAL A 53 6.42 8.63 4.09
CA VAL A 53 5.92 8.15 2.79
C VAL A 53 5.90 6.63 2.79
N ILE A 54 4.75 6.03 2.50
CA ILE A 54 4.60 4.57 2.41
C ILE A 54 4.40 4.19 0.95
N ALA A 55 5.40 3.57 0.34
CA ALA A 55 5.33 3.00 -0.98
C ALA A 55 4.87 1.54 -0.94
N GLU A 56 4.39 0.98 -2.04
CA GLU A 56 3.97 -0.41 -2.09
C GLU A 56 5.14 -1.40 -2.13
N LYS A 57 6.25 -1.02 -2.78
CA LYS A 57 7.41 -1.89 -3.04
C LYS A 57 8.72 -1.16 -2.75
N PRO A 58 9.80 -1.90 -2.41
CA PRO A 58 11.12 -1.31 -2.15
C PRO A 58 11.67 -0.50 -3.33
N SER A 59 11.43 -0.93 -4.59
CA SER A 59 11.84 -0.22 -5.80
C SER A 59 11.19 1.15 -5.90
N VAL A 60 9.87 1.23 -5.71
CA VAL A 60 9.11 2.48 -5.71
C VAL A 60 9.60 3.43 -4.61
N ALA A 61 9.87 2.91 -3.41
CA ALA A 61 10.44 3.72 -2.33
C ALA A 61 11.82 4.27 -2.68
N ASN A 62 12.66 3.48 -3.39
CA ASN A 62 13.96 3.92 -3.88
C ASN A 62 13.84 5.06 -4.88
N ASP A 63 12.91 4.94 -5.85
CA ASP A 63 12.71 5.95 -6.87
C ASP A 63 12.19 7.26 -6.27
N ILE A 64 11.22 7.18 -5.35
CA ILE A 64 10.73 8.34 -4.59
C ILE A 64 11.86 8.99 -3.79
N ALA A 65 12.65 8.21 -3.04
CA ALA A 65 13.76 8.72 -2.26
C ALA A 65 14.80 9.42 -3.15
N SER A 66 15.12 8.84 -4.31
CA SER A 66 16.06 9.42 -5.28
C SER A 66 15.56 10.76 -5.81
N VAL A 67 14.27 10.87 -6.17
CA VAL A 67 13.67 12.12 -6.66
C VAL A 67 13.67 13.20 -5.59
N LEU A 68 13.37 12.82 -4.34
CA LEU A 68 13.37 13.73 -3.19
C LEU A 68 14.78 14.04 -2.64
N GLY A 69 15.85 13.52 -3.26
CA GLY A 69 17.23 13.76 -2.85
C GLY A 69 17.62 13.09 -1.54
N ILE A 70 16.93 12.02 -1.14
CA ILE A 70 17.18 11.31 0.12
C ILE A 70 18.19 10.19 -0.12
N SER A 71 19.38 10.29 0.45
CA SER A 71 20.49 9.35 0.21
C SER A 71 20.73 8.36 1.35
N LYS A 72 20.30 8.68 2.59
CA LYS A 72 20.55 7.81 3.74
C LYS A 72 19.53 6.68 3.78
N LYS A 73 20.01 5.46 3.55
CA LYS A 73 19.24 4.22 3.57
C LYS A 73 19.46 3.44 4.85
N THR A 74 18.37 2.91 5.40
CA THR A 74 18.36 1.91 6.48
C THR A 74 17.80 0.58 5.98
N ASP A 75 17.71 -0.42 6.82
CA ASP A 75 17.11 -1.73 6.46
C ASP A 75 15.60 -1.63 6.12
N THR A 76 14.92 -0.60 6.61
CA THR A 76 13.45 -0.51 6.55
C THR A 76 12.93 0.77 5.88
N HIS A 77 13.78 1.75 5.64
CA HIS A 77 13.37 3.03 5.05
C HIS A 77 14.57 3.85 4.56
N TRP A 78 14.29 4.85 3.74
CA TRP A 78 15.19 5.95 3.43
C TRP A 78 14.84 7.12 4.33
N GLU A 79 15.83 7.88 4.81
CA GLU A 79 15.56 8.99 5.72
C GLU A 79 16.37 10.25 5.41
N SER A 80 15.70 11.38 5.61
CA SER A 80 16.28 12.70 5.77
C SER A 80 15.76 13.33 7.06
N ASP A 81 16.11 14.58 7.32
CA ASP A 81 15.62 15.30 8.49
C ASP A 81 14.10 15.54 8.45
N GLU A 82 13.53 15.69 7.24
CA GLU A 82 12.12 16.08 7.03
C GLU A 82 11.25 14.93 6.50
N VAL A 83 11.82 13.97 5.76
CA VAL A 83 11.06 12.93 5.06
C VAL A 83 11.69 11.56 5.29
N ARG A 84 10.85 10.58 5.58
CA ARG A 84 11.22 9.17 5.64
C ARG A 84 10.37 8.40 4.64
N VAL A 85 11.01 7.68 3.72
CA VAL A 85 10.34 6.88 2.71
C VAL A 85 10.50 5.41 3.05
N THR A 86 9.42 4.76 3.43
CA THR A 86 9.36 3.33 3.73
C THR A 86 8.50 2.60 2.69
N TRP A 87 8.43 1.28 2.78
CA TRP A 87 7.71 0.46 1.81
C TRP A 87 6.97 -0.69 2.47
N ALA A 88 5.84 -1.06 1.89
CA ALA A 88 5.23 -2.36 2.10
C ALA A 88 5.92 -3.42 1.21
N VAL A 89 5.59 -4.68 1.39
CA VAL A 89 6.01 -5.78 0.52
C VAL A 89 4.73 -6.45 0.00
N GLY A 90 3.89 -5.65 -0.70
CA GLY A 90 2.50 -5.98 -0.91
C GLY A 90 1.69 -5.88 0.38
N HIS A 91 0.69 -6.74 0.56
CA HIS A 91 -0.10 -6.74 1.78
C HIS A 91 0.73 -7.16 3.01
N LEU A 92 0.70 -6.35 4.05
CA LEU A 92 1.32 -6.64 5.36
C LEU A 92 0.31 -7.18 6.37
N LEU A 93 -0.97 -6.95 6.10
CA LEU A 93 -2.10 -7.42 6.88
C LEU A 93 -3.05 -8.19 5.96
N GLN A 94 -3.71 -9.19 6.51
CA GLN A 94 -4.74 -9.98 5.85
C GLN A 94 -5.98 -10.07 6.74
N LEU A 95 -7.13 -10.30 6.15
CA LEU A 95 -8.34 -10.61 6.90
C LEU A 95 -8.12 -11.86 7.75
N LYS A 96 -8.68 -11.88 8.94
CA LYS A 96 -8.72 -13.07 9.79
C LYS A 96 -9.45 -14.19 9.07
N TYR A 97 -9.02 -15.44 9.30
CA TYR A 97 -9.76 -16.62 8.86
C TYR A 97 -10.94 -16.90 9.77
N MET A 98 -11.85 -17.78 9.37
CA MET A 98 -13.00 -18.15 10.19
C MET A 98 -12.60 -18.67 11.57
N ASP A 99 -11.56 -19.49 11.63
CA ASP A 99 -11.01 -20.06 12.86
C ASP A 99 -10.25 -19.05 13.76
N ASP A 100 -9.98 -17.84 13.27
CA ASP A 100 -9.51 -16.73 14.11
C ASP A 100 -10.66 -16.03 14.85
N TYR A 101 -11.91 -16.20 14.39
CA TYR A 101 -13.12 -15.68 15.05
C TYR A 101 -13.72 -16.72 15.98
N ASP A 102 -13.79 -17.98 15.53
CA ASP A 102 -14.30 -19.09 16.28
C ASP A 102 -13.50 -20.36 15.97
N ALA A 103 -12.89 -20.95 17.00
CA ALA A 103 -11.97 -22.07 16.87
C ALA A 103 -12.60 -23.34 16.29
N ASP A 104 -13.93 -23.50 16.41
CA ASP A 104 -14.65 -24.64 15.84
C ASP A 104 -14.52 -24.72 14.32
N PHE A 105 -14.37 -23.57 13.66
CA PHE A 105 -14.16 -23.53 12.21
C PHE A 105 -12.82 -24.13 11.73
N LYS A 106 -11.96 -24.64 12.61
CA LYS A 106 -10.83 -25.48 12.21
C LYS A 106 -11.29 -26.78 11.59
N ASP A 107 -12.40 -27.35 12.07
CA ASP A 107 -13.01 -28.56 11.49
C ASP A 107 -14.11 -28.15 10.49
N TRP A 108 -13.76 -28.15 9.21
CA TRP A 108 -14.66 -27.74 8.13
C TRP A 108 -15.91 -28.63 8.03
N ARG A 109 -15.80 -29.91 8.41
CA ARG A 109 -16.91 -30.87 8.29
C ARG A 109 -17.95 -30.67 9.39
N LYS A 110 -17.49 -30.34 10.59
CA LYS A 110 -18.38 -30.12 11.73
C LYS A 110 -19.12 -28.80 11.71
N THR A 111 -18.66 -27.86 10.89
CA THR A 111 -19.21 -26.50 10.86
C THR A 111 -19.89 -26.15 9.55
N VAL A 112 -20.15 -27.13 8.68
CA VAL A 112 -20.76 -26.91 7.37
C VAL A 112 -22.20 -26.39 7.48
N ASP A 113 -22.93 -26.82 8.48
CA ASP A 113 -24.29 -26.38 8.79
C ASP A 113 -24.36 -24.95 9.34
N ARG A 114 -23.22 -24.38 9.73
CA ARG A 114 -23.09 -22.99 10.18
C ARG A 114 -22.70 -22.02 9.05
N LEU A 115 -22.61 -22.51 7.81
CA LEU A 115 -22.33 -21.68 6.65
C LEU A 115 -23.62 -21.19 6.00
N PRO A 116 -23.65 -19.96 5.40
CA PRO A 116 -22.52 -19.05 5.29
C PRO A 116 -22.22 -18.32 6.61
N TYR A 117 -20.94 -18.28 6.96
CA TYR A 117 -20.45 -17.47 8.06
C TYR A 117 -20.01 -16.09 7.58
N ILE A 118 -20.52 -15.05 8.18
CA ILE A 118 -20.15 -13.65 7.94
C ILE A 118 -19.85 -13.04 9.31
N PRO A 119 -18.63 -12.53 9.57
CA PRO A 119 -18.35 -11.90 10.85
C PRO A 119 -19.09 -10.56 10.98
N ASP A 120 -19.49 -10.20 12.20
CA ASP A 120 -20.11 -8.89 12.47
C ASP A 120 -19.19 -7.72 12.12
N GLU A 121 -17.89 -7.89 12.33
CA GLU A 121 -16.84 -6.95 11.94
C GLU A 121 -15.64 -7.69 11.33
N PHE A 122 -15.23 -7.27 10.13
CA PHE A 122 -14.03 -7.79 9.50
C PHE A 122 -12.76 -7.25 10.18
N GLN A 123 -11.95 -8.17 10.68
CA GLN A 123 -10.72 -7.87 11.38
C GLN A 123 -9.50 -8.32 10.58
N TYR A 124 -8.43 -7.54 10.71
CA TYR A 124 -7.15 -7.81 10.05
C TYR A 124 -6.12 -8.33 11.05
N LYS A 125 -5.28 -9.24 10.58
CA LYS A 125 -4.12 -9.75 11.34
C LYS A 125 -2.84 -9.58 10.52
N PRO A 126 -1.67 -9.35 11.19
CA PRO A 126 -0.39 -9.28 10.51
C PRO A 126 -0.05 -10.59 9.79
N ILE A 127 0.47 -10.48 8.59
CA ILE A 127 1.10 -11.59 7.87
C ILE A 127 2.45 -11.89 8.54
N GLY A 128 2.76 -13.16 8.74
CA GLY A 128 3.95 -13.61 9.46
C GLY A 128 5.28 -13.32 8.73
N GLY A 129 6.39 -13.75 9.35
CA GLY A 129 7.72 -13.71 8.74
C GLY A 129 8.27 -12.29 8.54
N ARG A 130 8.87 -12.04 7.38
CA ARG A 130 9.47 -10.73 7.02
C ARG A 130 8.45 -9.60 7.01
N ASN A 131 7.22 -9.88 6.60
CA ASN A 131 6.15 -8.90 6.53
C ASN A 131 5.82 -8.32 7.91
N LYS A 132 5.83 -9.15 8.95
CA LYS A 132 5.59 -8.70 10.34
C LYS A 132 6.67 -7.72 10.82
N LYS A 133 7.95 -7.99 10.50
CA LYS A 133 9.06 -7.09 10.86
C LYS A 133 8.92 -5.74 10.15
N GLN A 134 8.60 -5.75 8.86
CA GLN A 134 8.40 -4.53 8.08
C GLN A 134 7.20 -3.73 8.58
N LEU A 135 6.08 -4.39 8.88
CA LEU A 135 4.91 -3.74 9.48
C LEU A 135 5.26 -3.06 10.80
N GLN A 136 6.01 -3.72 11.67
CA GLN A 136 6.45 -3.15 12.95
C GLN A 136 7.32 -1.90 12.76
N ALA A 137 8.23 -1.92 11.77
CA ALA A 137 9.07 -0.78 11.43
C ALA A 137 8.22 0.41 10.94
N ILE A 138 7.27 0.17 10.04
CA ILE A 138 6.34 1.20 9.54
C ILE A 138 5.52 1.79 10.69
N VAL A 139 4.93 0.93 11.54
CA VAL A 139 4.12 1.38 12.69
C VAL A 139 4.96 2.22 13.67
N LYS A 140 6.24 1.86 13.88
CA LYS A 140 7.16 2.65 14.70
C LYS A 140 7.39 4.04 14.13
N LEU A 141 7.59 4.14 12.80
CA LEU A 141 7.74 5.43 12.11
C LEU A 141 6.47 6.27 12.21
N ILE A 142 5.30 5.69 11.96
CA ILE A 142 3.99 6.39 12.05
C ILE A 142 3.74 6.92 13.47
N LYS A 143 4.12 6.18 14.50
CA LYS A 143 3.91 6.55 15.91
C LYS A 143 5.01 7.44 16.49
N ASP A 144 6.05 7.74 15.73
CA ASP A 144 7.08 8.66 16.17
C ASP A 144 6.45 10.05 16.43
N LYS A 145 6.83 10.66 17.57
CA LYS A 145 6.29 11.97 17.96
C LYS A 145 6.59 13.10 16.97
N SER A 146 7.62 12.92 16.15
CA SER A 146 7.98 13.86 15.08
C SER A 146 7.09 13.73 13.85
N THR A 147 6.34 12.64 13.71
CA THR A 147 5.52 12.38 12.53
C THR A 147 4.28 13.25 12.51
N THR A 148 4.16 14.09 11.50
CA THR A 148 3.04 15.03 11.32
C THR A 148 2.10 14.62 10.20
N GLU A 149 2.61 13.91 9.19
CA GLU A 149 1.86 13.49 8.02
C GLU A 149 2.32 12.11 7.58
N VAL A 150 1.37 11.29 7.12
CA VAL A 150 1.65 9.99 6.50
C VAL A 150 1.09 10.00 5.08
N VAL A 151 1.98 9.89 4.11
CA VAL A 151 1.68 9.95 2.67
C VAL A 151 1.49 8.54 2.13
N ASN A 152 0.34 8.29 1.51
CA ASN A 152 0.10 7.08 0.74
C ASN A 152 0.70 7.23 -0.66
N ALA A 153 1.79 6.54 -0.92
CA ALA A 153 2.44 6.42 -2.23
C ALA A 153 2.42 4.98 -2.77
N CYS A 154 1.44 4.18 -2.33
CA CYS A 154 1.15 2.88 -2.94
C CYS A 154 0.51 3.06 -4.32
N ASP A 155 0.37 1.98 -5.08
CA ASP A 155 -0.14 2.00 -6.46
C ASP A 155 -1.47 2.77 -6.55
N ALA A 156 -1.68 3.48 -7.68
CA ALA A 156 -2.83 4.34 -7.92
C ALA A 156 -4.09 3.52 -8.26
N ALA A 157 -4.48 2.62 -7.34
CA ALA A 157 -5.61 1.72 -7.47
C ALA A 157 -6.18 1.32 -6.09
N ARG A 158 -7.29 0.55 -6.10
CA ARG A 158 -7.93 0.01 -4.89
C ARG A 158 -6.98 -0.78 -4.01
N GLU A 159 -6.09 -1.60 -4.60
CA GLU A 159 -5.13 -2.42 -3.84
C GLU A 159 -4.14 -1.55 -3.05
N GLY A 160 -3.55 -0.53 -3.67
CA GLY A 160 -2.65 0.39 -2.98
C GLY A 160 -3.35 1.18 -1.87
N GLU A 161 -4.64 1.53 -2.07
CA GLU A 161 -5.42 2.16 -1.02
C GLU A 161 -5.68 1.20 0.15
N LEU A 162 -6.03 -0.06 -0.13
CA LEU A 162 -6.25 -1.09 0.90
C LEU A 162 -4.99 -1.34 1.73
N ILE A 163 -3.83 -1.49 1.09
CA ILE A 163 -2.55 -1.68 1.77
C ILE A 163 -2.30 -0.54 2.76
N PHE A 164 -2.41 0.69 2.31
CA PHE A 164 -2.18 1.86 3.16
C PHE A 164 -3.20 1.96 4.31
N ARG A 165 -4.49 1.84 4.02
CA ARG A 165 -5.55 1.99 5.02
C ARG A 165 -5.53 0.92 6.10
N THR A 166 -5.21 -0.32 5.73
CA THR A 166 -5.06 -1.40 6.71
C THR A 166 -3.88 -1.15 7.64
N ILE A 167 -2.75 -0.60 7.14
CA ILE A 167 -1.61 -0.20 7.96
C ILE A 167 -2.01 0.93 8.91
N MET A 168 -2.70 1.97 8.41
CA MET A 168 -3.16 3.08 9.24
C MET A 168 -4.14 2.62 10.32
N LYS A 169 -5.14 1.80 9.98
CA LYS A 169 -6.09 1.19 10.94
C LYS A 169 -5.34 0.37 12.01
N HIS A 170 -4.37 -0.44 11.60
CA HIS A 170 -3.56 -1.25 12.52
C HIS A 170 -2.68 -0.39 13.44
N SER A 171 -2.10 0.67 12.94
CA SER A 171 -1.28 1.59 13.73
C SER A 171 -2.08 2.36 14.77
N LYS A 172 -3.40 2.53 14.57
CA LYS A 172 -4.31 3.40 15.37
C LYS A 172 -3.83 4.86 15.42
N SER A 173 -3.07 5.30 14.42
CA SER A 173 -2.57 6.66 14.33
C SER A 173 -3.68 7.60 13.86
N LYS A 174 -3.67 8.82 14.42
CA LYS A 174 -4.52 9.94 14.01
C LYS A 174 -3.76 11.00 13.22
N SER A 175 -2.54 10.67 12.75
CA SER A 175 -1.75 11.58 11.93
C SER A 175 -2.51 11.94 10.65
N LYS A 176 -2.33 13.19 10.20
CA LYS A 176 -2.85 13.64 8.91
C LYS A 176 -2.38 12.69 7.80
N THR A 177 -3.29 12.35 6.88
CA THR A 177 -2.95 11.51 5.73
C THR A 177 -3.09 12.30 4.44
N SER A 178 -2.22 12.01 3.48
CA SER A 178 -2.34 12.51 2.11
C SER A 178 -2.04 11.40 1.11
N ARG A 179 -2.46 11.63 -0.13
CA ARG A 179 -2.31 10.68 -1.23
C ARG A 179 -1.43 11.28 -2.33
N MET A 180 -0.36 10.57 -2.64
CA MET A 180 0.50 10.79 -3.79
C MET A 180 0.03 9.83 -4.90
N TRP A 181 -0.57 10.38 -5.99
CA TRP A 181 -1.17 9.56 -7.04
C TRP A 181 -0.15 9.27 -8.14
N LEU A 182 0.47 8.11 -8.07
CA LEU A 182 1.54 7.68 -8.97
C LEU A 182 1.00 6.86 -10.13
N GLN A 183 1.01 7.41 -11.34
CA GLN A 183 0.65 6.69 -12.57
C GLN A 183 1.87 6.30 -13.40
N SER A 184 3.01 6.94 -13.17
CA SER A 184 4.28 6.66 -13.82
C SER A 184 5.43 6.84 -12.84
N MET A 185 6.52 6.13 -13.08
CA MET A 185 7.73 6.15 -12.24
C MET A 185 8.83 7.05 -12.80
N THR A 186 8.52 7.91 -13.79
CA THR A 186 9.48 8.91 -14.25
C THR A 186 9.72 9.98 -13.18
N ARG A 187 10.91 10.58 -13.19
CA ARG A 187 11.30 11.61 -12.23
C ARG A 187 10.28 12.74 -12.13
N ASP A 188 9.83 13.25 -13.29
CA ASP A 188 8.87 14.36 -13.37
C ASP A 188 7.49 13.96 -12.83
N SER A 189 7.03 12.73 -13.12
CA SER A 189 5.77 12.21 -12.59
C SER A 189 5.81 12.05 -11.08
N ILE A 190 6.90 11.56 -10.51
CA ILE A 190 7.08 11.43 -9.06
C ILE A 190 7.08 12.82 -8.41
N GLN A 191 7.82 13.79 -8.98
CA GLN A 191 7.88 15.15 -8.45
C GLN A 191 6.50 15.82 -8.51
N THR A 192 5.80 15.72 -9.64
CA THR A 192 4.45 16.27 -9.82
C THR A 192 3.46 15.66 -8.83
N ALA A 193 3.51 14.33 -8.61
CA ALA A 193 2.66 13.64 -7.66
C ALA A 193 2.99 14.01 -6.21
N TRP A 194 4.26 14.28 -5.90
CA TRP A 194 4.70 14.75 -4.60
C TRP A 194 4.17 16.15 -4.29
N ASP A 195 4.31 17.08 -5.22
CA ASP A 195 3.90 18.48 -5.05
C ASP A 195 2.37 18.62 -5.08
N GLY A 196 1.69 17.81 -5.91
CA GLY A 196 0.23 17.80 -6.08
C GLY A 196 -0.53 16.83 -5.16
N ARG A 197 0.10 16.28 -4.09
CA ARG A 197 -0.58 15.32 -3.23
C ARG A 197 -1.82 15.92 -2.57
N GLN A 198 -2.87 15.12 -2.54
CA GLN A 198 -4.19 15.49 -2.06
C GLN A 198 -4.46 14.97 -0.66
N PRO A 199 -5.35 15.60 0.12
CA PRO A 199 -5.81 15.06 1.39
C PRO A 199 -6.33 13.63 1.25
N GLY A 200 -5.99 12.77 2.22
CA GLY A 200 -6.40 11.37 2.19
C GLY A 200 -7.92 11.17 2.22
N GLU A 201 -8.67 12.13 2.77
CA GLU A 201 -10.13 12.08 2.82
C GLU A 201 -10.78 12.12 1.43
N ASN A 202 -10.12 12.72 0.43
CA ASN A 202 -10.62 12.75 -0.96
C ASN A 202 -10.72 11.36 -1.59
N TYR A 203 -10.10 10.34 -0.97
CA TYR A 203 -10.08 8.96 -1.45
C TYR A 203 -10.91 8.00 -0.59
N SER A 204 -11.85 8.53 0.21
CA SER A 204 -12.72 7.70 1.07
C SER A 204 -13.57 6.71 0.27
N SER A 205 -14.17 7.14 -0.84
CA SER A 205 -14.95 6.22 -1.70
C SER A 205 -14.08 5.11 -2.33
N LEU A 206 -12.82 5.41 -2.67
CA LEU A 206 -11.88 4.40 -3.15
C LEU A 206 -11.51 3.42 -2.04
N MET A 207 -11.34 3.91 -0.82
CA MET A 207 -11.12 3.09 0.38
C MET A 207 -12.30 2.14 0.61
N ASP A 208 -13.53 2.65 0.59
CA ASP A 208 -14.74 1.84 0.79
C ASP A 208 -14.88 0.75 -0.27
N ALA A 209 -14.61 1.10 -1.54
CA ALA A 209 -14.59 0.15 -2.64
C ALA A 209 -13.51 -0.93 -2.47
N ALA A 210 -12.35 -0.58 -1.90
CA ALA A 210 -11.26 -1.50 -1.63
C ALA A 210 -11.61 -2.49 -0.51
N TYR A 211 -12.17 -2.01 0.60
CA TYR A 211 -12.67 -2.85 1.69
C TYR A 211 -13.80 -3.77 1.22
N SER A 212 -14.84 -3.21 0.58
CA SER A 212 -15.97 -3.99 0.09
C SER A 212 -15.54 -5.12 -0.86
N ARG A 213 -14.56 -4.87 -1.73
CA ARG A 213 -13.99 -5.91 -2.58
C ARG A 213 -13.31 -7.00 -1.78
N SER A 214 -12.42 -6.62 -0.86
CA SER A 214 -11.65 -7.57 -0.03
C SER A 214 -12.58 -8.45 0.82
N GLU A 215 -13.59 -7.85 1.43
CA GLU A 215 -14.58 -8.53 2.26
C GLU A 215 -15.50 -9.45 1.44
N SER A 216 -15.94 -9.00 0.26
CA SER A 216 -16.72 -9.84 -0.66
C SER A 216 -15.93 -11.05 -1.15
N ASP A 217 -14.64 -10.85 -1.49
CA ASP A 217 -13.76 -11.94 -1.91
C ASP A 217 -13.54 -12.94 -0.75
N TRP A 218 -13.44 -12.45 0.48
CA TRP A 218 -13.36 -13.31 1.68
C TRP A 218 -14.66 -14.10 1.89
N VAL A 219 -15.84 -13.45 1.87
CA VAL A 219 -17.13 -14.11 2.09
C VAL A 219 -17.34 -15.24 1.09
N ILE A 220 -17.16 -14.96 -0.20
CA ILE A 220 -17.35 -15.97 -1.25
C ILE A 220 -16.28 -17.04 -1.20
N GLY A 221 -15.02 -16.63 -1.08
CA GLY A 221 -13.89 -17.57 -1.10
C GLY A 221 -13.89 -18.51 0.11
N MET A 222 -14.08 -17.99 1.31
CA MET A 222 -14.04 -18.76 2.54
C MET A 222 -15.24 -19.71 2.66
N ASN A 223 -16.45 -19.23 2.43
CA ASN A 223 -17.65 -20.05 2.52
C ASN A 223 -17.74 -21.05 1.36
N GLY A 224 -17.55 -20.58 0.14
CA GLY A 224 -17.65 -21.41 -1.07
C GLY A 224 -16.62 -22.55 -1.07
N SER A 225 -15.37 -22.27 -0.70
CA SER A 225 -14.33 -23.30 -0.63
C SER A 225 -14.67 -24.37 0.42
N ARG A 226 -15.20 -23.97 1.59
CA ARG A 226 -15.59 -24.93 2.63
C ARG A 226 -16.76 -25.80 2.20
N ILE A 227 -17.80 -25.21 1.60
CA ILE A 227 -18.95 -25.94 1.04
C ILE A 227 -18.45 -26.92 -0.03
N ALA A 228 -17.67 -26.46 -1.01
CA ALA A 228 -17.15 -27.34 -2.06
C ALA A 228 -16.37 -28.53 -1.52
N ASN A 229 -15.49 -28.32 -0.53
CA ASN A 229 -14.74 -29.41 0.08
C ASN A 229 -15.55 -30.37 0.95
N SER A 230 -16.72 -29.94 1.40
CA SER A 230 -17.62 -30.77 2.22
C SER A 230 -18.53 -31.65 1.37
N PHE A 231 -18.97 -31.17 0.22
CA PHE A 231 -19.97 -31.84 -0.63
C PHE A 231 -19.41 -32.46 -1.91
N LEU A 232 -18.32 -31.90 -2.47
CA LEU A 232 -17.76 -32.45 -3.70
C LEU A 232 -16.90 -33.67 -3.42
N PRO A 233 -17.04 -34.76 -4.22
CA PRO A 233 -16.25 -35.96 -4.07
C PRO A 233 -14.77 -35.64 -4.35
N LYS A 234 -13.89 -36.11 -3.45
CA LYS A 234 -12.44 -36.05 -3.66
C LYS A 234 -11.96 -37.37 -4.26
N LYS A 235 -11.09 -37.29 -5.26
CA LYS A 235 -10.35 -38.47 -5.70
C LYS A 235 -9.52 -39.03 -4.54
N ARG A 236 -9.41 -40.34 -4.44
CA ARG A 236 -8.85 -41.10 -3.29
C ARG A 236 -7.46 -40.62 -2.82
N ASN A 237 -6.72 -39.90 -3.68
CA ASN A 237 -5.36 -39.42 -3.40
C ASN A 237 -5.22 -37.89 -3.45
N GLU A 238 -6.32 -37.14 -3.59
CA GLU A 238 -6.25 -35.66 -3.62
C GLU A 238 -6.20 -35.09 -2.21
N LYS A 239 -5.02 -34.59 -1.83
CA LYS A 239 -4.80 -33.85 -0.57
C LYS A 239 -5.14 -32.36 -0.69
N THR A 240 -5.28 -31.84 -1.91
CA THR A 240 -5.48 -30.43 -2.19
C THR A 240 -6.93 -30.04 -1.96
N ALA A 241 -7.16 -28.97 -1.21
CA ALA A 241 -8.48 -28.40 -1.04
C ALA A 241 -8.94 -27.71 -2.33
N ILE A 242 -10.22 -27.87 -2.65
CA ILE A 242 -10.87 -27.12 -3.74
C ILE A 242 -10.98 -25.67 -3.28
N SER A 243 -10.39 -24.76 -4.05
CA SER A 243 -10.47 -23.32 -3.80
C SER A 243 -11.48 -22.68 -4.73
N LEU A 244 -12.43 -21.96 -4.16
CA LEU A 244 -13.38 -21.13 -4.88
C LEU A 244 -13.09 -19.65 -4.61
N GLY A 245 -13.35 -18.82 -5.61
CA GLY A 245 -13.19 -17.38 -5.49
C GLY A 245 -13.91 -16.66 -6.61
N ARG A 246 -14.36 -15.45 -6.35
CA ARG A 246 -15.14 -14.63 -7.26
C ARG A 246 -14.47 -14.44 -8.65
N VAL A 247 -13.19 -14.14 -8.64
CA VAL A 247 -12.38 -13.95 -9.86
C VAL A 247 -11.83 -15.27 -10.35
N GLN A 248 -11.21 -16.05 -9.46
CA GLN A 248 -10.55 -17.31 -9.78
C GLN A 248 -11.49 -18.31 -10.47
N THR A 249 -12.68 -18.51 -9.92
CA THR A 249 -13.64 -19.49 -10.46
C THR A 249 -14.21 -19.03 -11.81
N ALA A 250 -14.55 -17.76 -11.96
CA ALA A 250 -15.00 -17.20 -13.21
C ALA A 250 -13.93 -17.29 -14.31
N THR A 251 -12.68 -16.98 -14.00
CA THR A 251 -11.56 -17.10 -14.94
C THR A 251 -11.35 -18.55 -15.36
N LEU A 252 -11.42 -19.50 -14.43
CA LEU A 252 -11.32 -20.92 -14.74
C LEU A 252 -12.45 -21.38 -15.67
N ALA A 253 -13.69 -20.94 -15.42
CA ALA A 253 -14.82 -21.25 -16.29
C ALA A 253 -14.58 -20.76 -17.73
N MET A 254 -14.11 -19.51 -17.91
CA MET A 254 -13.78 -18.98 -19.24
C MET A 254 -12.71 -19.80 -19.96
N ILE A 255 -11.68 -20.27 -19.24
CA ILE A 255 -10.63 -21.14 -19.79
C ILE A 255 -11.22 -22.47 -20.22
N VAL A 256 -12.06 -23.09 -19.38
CA VAL A 256 -12.71 -24.38 -19.68
C VAL A 256 -13.63 -24.25 -20.90
N ASP A 257 -14.43 -23.19 -20.99
CA ASP A 257 -15.32 -22.93 -22.13
C ASP A 257 -14.51 -22.76 -23.44
N HIS A 258 -13.38 -22.07 -23.36
CA HIS A 258 -12.47 -21.91 -24.48
C HIS A 258 -11.85 -23.25 -24.92
N GLU A 259 -11.37 -24.07 -24.00
CA GLU A 259 -10.87 -25.42 -24.29
C GLU A 259 -11.94 -26.31 -24.91
N ILE A 260 -13.18 -26.28 -24.41
CA ILE A 260 -14.31 -27.02 -25.02
C ILE A 260 -14.53 -26.55 -26.45
N THR A 261 -14.47 -25.25 -26.72
CA THR A 261 -14.60 -24.70 -28.07
C THR A 261 -13.50 -25.20 -29.00
N ILE A 262 -12.26 -25.27 -28.53
CA ILE A 262 -11.13 -25.81 -29.30
C ILE A 262 -11.34 -27.30 -29.59
N LEU A 263 -11.68 -28.07 -28.56
CA LEU A 263 -11.87 -29.54 -28.69
C LEU A 263 -13.06 -29.90 -29.58
N SER A 264 -14.08 -29.07 -29.61
CA SER A 264 -15.27 -29.25 -30.46
C SER A 264 -15.15 -28.62 -31.85
N HIS A 265 -14.03 -28.01 -32.16
CA HIS A 265 -13.82 -27.31 -33.42
C HIS A 265 -13.89 -28.27 -34.60
N ILE A 266 -14.80 -28.00 -35.50
CA ILE A 266 -14.88 -28.69 -36.80
C ILE A 266 -14.23 -27.80 -37.85
N PRO A 267 -13.15 -28.23 -38.51
CA PRO A 267 -12.49 -27.45 -39.53
C PRO A 267 -13.44 -27.12 -40.70
N VAL A 268 -13.59 -25.86 -40.97
CA VAL A 268 -14.38 -25.39 -42.15
C VAL A 268 -13.38 -24.84 -43.16
N PRO A 269 -13.43 -25.32 -44.44
CA PRO A 269 -12.60 -24.74 -45.50
C PRO A 269 -12.94 -23.27 -45.72
N TYR A 270 -11.90 -22.47 -45.89
CA TYR A 270 -12.06 -21.04 -46.19
C TYR A 270 -11.12 -20.62 -47.32
N TRP A 271 -11.49 -19.54 -47.97
CA TRP A 271 -10.72 -18.96 -49.06
C TRP A 271 -9.99 -17.72 -48.53
N GLN A 272 -8.70 -17.63 -48.81
CA GLN A 272 -7.92 -16.42 -48.55
C GLN A 272 -7.64 -15.71 -49.87
N LEU A 273 -8.13 -14.50 -50.02
CA LEU A 273 -7.84 -13.65 -51.15
C LEU A 273 -6.53 -12.87 -50.86
N ASN A 274 -5.53 -13.12 -51.71
CA ASN A 274 -4.28 -12.37 -51.68
C ASN A 274 -4.20 -11.50 -52.94
N ALA A 275 -3.95 -10.22 -52.77
CA ALA A 275 -3.73 -9.29 -53.86
C ALA A 275 -2.33 -8.68 -53.74
N THR A 276 -1.60 -8.67 -54.83
CA THR A 276 -0.31 -7.99 -54.94
C THR A 276 -0.49 -6.75 -55.80
N PHE A 277 -0.27 -5.60 -55.22
CA PHE A 277 -0.33 -4.34 -55.93
C PHE A 277 1.08 -3.96 -56.38
N ILE A 278 1.19 -3.54 -57.70
CA ILE A 278 2.45 -3.13 -58.29
C ILE A 278 2.28 -1.69 -58.77
N SER A 279 3.17 -0.81 -58.35
CA SER A 279 3.24 0.57 -58.81
C SER A 279 4.70 0.91 -59.08
N GLY A 280 5.12 0.91 -60.33
CA GLY A 280 6.53 0.97 -60.70
C GLY A 280 7.29 -0.25 -60.20
N ASP A 281 8.41 -0.04 -59.51
CA ASP A 281 9.25 -1.11 -58.92
C ASP A 281 8.79 -1.52 -57.51
N CYS A 282 7.75 -0.92 -56.97
CA CYS A 282 7.25 -1.22 -55.62
C CYS A 282 6.16 -2.31 -55.66
N LYS A 283 6.32 -3.31 -54.80
CA LYS A 283 5.35 -4.37 -54.47
C LYS A 283 4.80 -4.20 -53.07
N TRP A 284 3.50 -4.26 -52.94
CA TRP A 284 2.82 -4.12 -51.62
C TRP A 284 2.03 -5.40 -51.31
#